data_8d0b04b06687efd77b3a189d007d3857
#
_entry.id   8d0b04b06687efd77b3a189d007d3857
#
_cell.length_a   1.000
_cell.length_b   1.000
_cell.length_c   1.000
_cell.angle_alpha   90.00
_cell.angle_beta   90.00
_cell.angle_gamma   90.00
#
_symmetry.space_group_name_H-M   'P 1'
#
loop_
_entity.id
_entity.type
_entity.pdbx_description
1 polymer ?
#
loop_
_entity_poly.entity_id
_entity_poly.type
_entity_poly.pdbx_seq_one_letter_code
_entity_poly.pdbx_strand_id
1 'polypeptide(L)'
;MIDTALCFSGGKDSLACLYLNKDRWNDIYVIWVNTQAVYEEQYDYMMRWKEKLPHFVEVKSNQPLSIYENGWPVDIVPVTSMLTGKIISGNTGPMFQSWISCCSQNIWTPLNTAIHELGVTKVIKGQKIADGLKSLSRDGMVVDGIECVQPLD
;
A
#
# COMPACT_ATOMS: atom_id res chain seq x y z
N MET A 1 -2.33 -14.89 -20.42
CA MET A 1 -2.84 -13.65 -19.77
C MET A 1 -2.49 -13.74 -18.30
N ILE A 2 -1.86 -12.71 -17.72
CA ILE A 2 -1.47 -12.69 -16.30
C ILE A 2 -2.74 -12.46 -15.47
N ASP A 3 -3.05 -13.36 -14.56
CA ASP A 3 -4.25 -13.34 -13.72
C ASP A 3 -3.96 -13.03 -12.24
N THR A 4 -2.70 -12.88 -11.90
CA THR A 4 -2.24 -12.74 -10.51
C THR A 4 -1.40 -11.46 -10.33
N ALA A 5 -1.66 -10.73 -9.24
CA ALA A 5 -0.83 -9.61 -8.81
C ALA A 5 -0.27 -9.84 -7.40
N LEU A 6 0.91 -9.31 -7.12
CA LEU A 6 1.54 -9.28 -5.80
C LEU A 6 1.67 -7.84 -5.33
N CYS A 7 1.12 -7.53 -4.17
CA CYS A 7 1.27 -6.23 -3.52
C CYS A 7 2.64 -6.14 -2.87
N PHE A 8 3.50 -5.25 -3.39
CA PHE A 8 4.89 -5.13 -2.97
C PHE A 8 5.15 -3.76 -2.32
N SER A 9 5.31 -3.73 -1.02
CA SER A 9 5.64 -2.50 -0.27
C SER A 9 7.14 -2.29 -0.06
N GLY A 10 7.98 -3.28 -0.41
CA GLY A 10 9.40 -3.29 -0.09
C GLY A 10 9.73 -3.74 1.34
N GLY A 11 8.71 -3.95 2.19
CA GLY A 11 8.90 -4.49 3.53
C GLY A 11 9.19 -6.00 3.53
N LYS A 12 9.70 -6.52 4.66
CA LYS A 12 10.16 -7.90 4.81
C LYS A 12 9.13 -8.96 4.39
N ASP A 13 7.86 -8.76 4.74
CA ASP A 13 6.81 -9.74 4.49
C ASP A 13 6.41 -9.75 3.00
N SER A 14 6.27 -8.58 2.38
CA SER A 14 6.03 -8.50 0.93
C SER A 14 7.21 -9.00 0.12
N LEU A 15 8.44 -8.82 0.61
CA LEU A 15 9.66 -9.37 0.03
C LEU A 15 9.69 -10.90 0.14
N ALA A 16 9.28 -11.45 1.29
CA ALA A 16 9.15 -12.91 1.46
C ALA A 16 8.14 -13.49 0.46
N CYS A 17 6.97 -12.87 0.31
CA CYS A 17 5.98 -13.27 -0.71
C CYS A 17 6.54 -13.21 -2.12
N LEU A 18 7.33 -12.18 -2.45
CA LEU A 18 7.97 -12.06 -3.76
C LEU A 18 8.94 -13.23 -4.03
N TYR A 19 9.76 -13.60 -3.03
CA TYR A 19 10.69 -14.73 -3.17
C TYR A 19 9.99 -16.10 -3.18
N LEU A 20 8.91 -16.28 -2.43
CA LEU A 20 8.07 -17.49 -2.51
C LEU A 20 7.49 -17.71 -3.92
N ASN A 21 7.33 -16.64 -4.70
CA ASN A 21 6.84 -16.67 -6.07
C ASN A 21 7.95 -16.45 -7.11
N LYS A 22 9.22 -16.72 -6.76
CA LYS A 22 10.37 -16.42 -7.65
C LYS A 22 10.26 -17.06 -9.01
N ASP A 23 9.80 -18.29 -9.09
CA ASP A 23 9.66 -19.03 -10.34
C ASP A 23 8.52 -18.52 -11.22
N ARG A 24 7.68 -17.62 -10.69
CA ARG A 24 6.52 -17.03 -11.35
C ARG A 24 6.67 -15.55 -11.67
N TRP A 25 7.85 -14.95 -11.54
CA TRP A 25 8.01 -13.52 -11.78
C TRP A 25 7.65 -13.07 -13.20
N ASN A 26 7.68 -13.97 -14.17
CA ASN A 26 7.23 -13.71 -15.53
C ASN A 26 5.70 -13.80 -15.71
N ASP A 27 4.98 -14.34 -14.69
CA ASP A 27 3.57 -14.67 -14.77
C ASP A 27 2.73 -13.92 -13.72
N ILE A 28 3.32 -12.94 -13.04
CA ILE A 28 2.64 -12.10 -12.06
C ILE A 28 2.94 -10.62 -12.25
N TYR A 29 1.96 -9.77 -12.01
CA TYR A 29 2.21 -8.35 -11.81
C TYR A 29 2.75 -8.11 -10.40
N VAL A 30 3.75 -7.25 -10.26
CA VAL A 30 4.23 -6.79 -8.96
C VAL A 30 3.88 -5.32 -8.81
N ILE A 31 2.92 -5.00 -7.92
CA ILE A 31 2.34 -3.67 -7.80
C ILE A 31 2.93 -2.96 -6.58
N TRP A 32 3.50 -1.79 -6.81
CA TRP A 32 3.95 -0.87 -5.78
C TRP A 32 3.15 0.43 -5.83
N VAL A 33 2.56 0.84 -4.70
CA VAL A 33 1.94 2.15 -4.57
C VAL A 33 2.98 3.15 -4.09
N ASN A 34 3.36 4.07 -4.97
CA ASN A 34 4.23 5.20 -4.66
C ASN A 34 3.39 6.38 -4.20
N THR A 35 3.36 6.62 -2.89
CA THR A 35 2.58 7.71 -2.29
C THR A 35 3.20 9.09 -2.49
N GLN A 36 4.39 9.16 -3.11
CA GLN A 36 5.20 10.39 -3.24
C GLN A 36 5.65 11.00 -1.91
N ALA A 37 5.44 10.29 -0.80
CA ALA A 37 5.93 10.61 0.55
C ALA A 37 6.96 9.59 1.04
N VAL A 38 7.63 8.90 0.12
CA VAL A 38 8.65 7.92 0.41
C VAL A 38 10.03 8.56 0.52
N TYR A 39 10.91 7.99 1.33
CA TYR A 39 12.32 8.40 1.38
C TYR A 39 13.04 8.06 0.08
N GLU A 40 14.08 8.82 -0.25
CA GLU A 40 14.87 8.63 -1.47
C GLU A 40 15.47 7.20 -1.55
N GLU A 41 15.99 6.70 -0.43
CA GLU A 41 16.55 5.34 -0.36
C GLU A 41 15.49 4.25 -0.63
N GLN A 42 14.25 4.47 -0.20
CA GLN A 42 13.16 3.56 -0.49
C GLN A 42 12.78 3.64 -1.97
N TYR A 43 12.74 4.83 -2.54
CA TYR A 43 12.48 5.00 -3.96
C TYR A 43 13.54 4.28 -4.81
N ASP A 44 14.83 4.50 -4.52
CA ASP A 44 15.94 3.84 -5.21
C ASP A 44 15.89 2.32 -5.06
N TYR A 45 15.51 1.84 -3.87
CA TYR A 45 15.31 0.41 -3.65
C TYR A 45 14.22 -0.17 -4.55
N MET A 46 13.09 0.53 -4.68
CA MET A 46 11.99 0.10 -5.54
C MET A 46 12.35 0.17 -7.02
N MET A 47 13.14 1.16 -7.44
CA MET A 47 13.61 1.26 -8.83
C MET A 47 14.55 0.09 -9.20
N ARG A 48 15.40 -0.37 -8.28
CA ARG A 48 16.21 -1.59 -8.49
C ARG A 48 15.35 -2.86 -8.63
N TRP A 49 14.19 -2.92 -7.99
CA TRP A 49 13.23 -4.01 -8.21
C TRP A 49 12.51 -3.88 -9.55
N LYS A 50 12.15 -2.69 -9.95
CA LYS A 50 11.54 -2.40 -11.24
C LYS A 50 12.41 -2.88 -12.41
N GLU A 51 13.73 -2.75 -12.30
CA GLU A 51 14.68 -3.24 -13.31
C GLU A 51 14.75 -4.78 -13.39
N LYS A 52 14.44 -5.48 -12.29
CA LYS A 52 14.53 -6.94 -12.18
C LYS A 52 13.23 -7.67 -12.48
N LEU A 53 12.10 -7.00 -12.35
CA LEU A 53 10.78 -7.62 -12.42
C LEU A 53 10.11 -7.25 -13.76
N PRO A 54 9.80 -8.24 -14.62
CA PRO A 54 9.27 -7.98 -15.97
C PRO A 54 7.95 -7.22 -15.97
N HIS A 55 7.10 -7.43 -14.96
CA HIS A 55 5.76 -6.86 -14.85
C HIS A 55 5.60 -6.02 -13.59
N PHE A 56 6.60 -5.16 -13.33
CA PHE A 56 6.52 -4.20 -12.23
C PHE A 56 5.60 -3.03 -12.58
N VAL A 57 4.61 -2.77 -11.73
CA VAL A 57 3.62 -1.70 -11.88
C VAL A 57 3.78 -0.69 -10.75
N GLU A 58 4.18 0.54 -11.09
CA GLU A 58 4.20 1.66 -10.16
C GLU A 58 2.88 2.42 -10.23
N VAL A 59 2.12 2.40 -9.15
CA VAL A 59 0.88 3.15 -8.99
C VAL A 59 1.18 4.41 -8.18
N LYS A 60 0.91 5.59 -8.74
CA LYS A 60 1.19 6.87 -8.06
C LYS A 60 -0.05 7.42 -7.38
N SER A 61 0.12 7.88 -6.15
CA SER A 61 -0.83 8.75 -5.45
C SER A 61 -0.12 10.04 -4.98
N ASN A 62 -0.82 10.93 -4.29
CA ASN A 62 -0.22 12.17 -3.82
C ASN A 62 -0.56 12.40 -2.34
N GLN A 63 0.10 11.62 -1.48
CA GLN A 63 -0.08 11.75 -0.03
C GLN A 63 0.35 13.13 0.51
N PRO A 64 1.42 13.79 0.01
CA PRO A 64 1.75 15.15 0.43
C PRO A 64 0.61 16.15 0.21
N LEU A 65 -0.07 16.08 -0.93
CA LEU A 65 -1.23 16.93 -1.20
C LEU A 65 -2.40 16.57 -0.29
N SER A 66 -2.68 15.27 -0.10
CA SER A 66 -3.73 14.81 0.82
C SER A 66 -3.50 15.30 2.25
N ILE A 67 -2.25 15.31 2.72
CA ILE A 67 -1.89 15.85 4.04
C ILE A 67 -2.08 17.38 4.08
N TYR A 68 -1.70 18.07 3.04
CA TYR A 68 -1.87 19.52 2.94
C TYR A 68 -3.35 19.94 2.99
N GLU A 69 -4.21 19.21 2.29
CA GLU A 69 -5.64 19.52 2.19
C GLU A 69 -6.46 19.03 3.39
N ASN A 70 -6.14 17.86 3.92
CA ASN A 70 -6.97 17.16 4.92
C ASN A 70 -6.31 17.08 6.31
N GLY A 71 -5.05 17.49 6.44
CA GLY A 71 -4.28 17.42 7.67
C GLY A 71 -3.53 16.11 7.86
N TRP A 72 -2.77 16.01 8.95
CA TRP A 72 -1.94 14.86 9.27
C TRP A 72 -2.75 13.65 9.68
N PRO A 73 -2.41 12.43 9.23
CA PRO A 73 -3.08 11.22 9.71
C PRO A 73 -2.77 10.97 11.19
N VAL A 74 -3.81 10.59 11.94
CA VAL A 74 -3.78 10.48 13.41
C VAL A 74 -2.91 9.33 13.94
N ASP A 75 -2.45 8.43 13.10
CA ASP A 75 -1.50 7.37 13.46
C ASP A 75 -0.03 7.82 13.38
N ILE A 76 0.24 8.94 12.69
CA ILE A 76 1.58 9.55 12.62
C ILE A 76 1.74 10.61 13.71
N VAL A 77 0.69 11.39 13.95
CA VAL A 77 0.72 12.47 14.93
C VAL A 77 -0.30 12.21 16.03
N PRO A 78 0.10 12.26 17.31
CA PRO A 78 -0.86 12.12 18.41
C PRO A 78 -1.96 13.16 18.29
N VAL A 79 -3.21 12.69 18.15
CA VAL A 79 -4.39 13.57 18.21
C VAL A 79 -4.62 13.91 19.66
N THR A 80 -4.08 15.03 20.09
CA THR A 80 -4.30 15.49 21.44
C THR A 80 -4.71 16.96 21.39
N SER A 81 -5.54 17.32 22.36
CA SER A 81 -5.75 18.72 22.75
C SER A 81 -4.47 19.38 23.27
N MET A 82 -3.33 18.68 23.17
CA MET A 82 -2.03 19.18 23.61
C MET A 82 -1.51 20.30 22.71
N LEU A 83 -0.65 21.12 23.31
CA LEU A 83 0.04 22.24 22.64
C LEU A 83 0.73 21.81 21.35
N THR A 84 1.30 20.59 21.31
CA THR A 84 1.97 20.03 20.13
C THR A 84 1.06 19.94 18.91
N GLY A 85 -0.18 19.47 19.09
CA GLY A 85 -1.17 19.39 18.00
C GLY A 85 -1.53 20.78 17.47
N LYS A 86 -1.64 21.78 18.35
CA LYS A 86 -1.91 23.17 17.97
C LYS A 86 -0.75 23.83 17.25
N ILE A 87 0.50 23.51 17.65
CA ILE A 87 1.71 24.04 17.00
C ILE A 87 1.86 23.43 15.60
N ILE A 88 1.72 22.10 15.46
CA ILE A 88 1.87 21.41 14.17
C ILE A 88 0.83 21.90 13.15
N SER A 89 -0.39 22.12 13.60
CA SER A 89 -1.50 22.54 12.72
C SER A 89 -1.53 24.02 12.38
N GLY A 90 -0.76 24.86 13.07
CA GLY A 90 -0.76 26.31 12.87
C GLY A 90 -2.12 26.99 13.11
N ASN A 91 -3.09 26.29 13.70
CA ASN A 91 -4.47 26.73 13.96
C ASN A 91 -5.28 27.18 12.72
N THR A 92 -4.86 26.79 11.50
CA THR A 92 -5.54 27.19 10.25
C THR A 92 -5.79 25.95 9.38
N GLY A 93 -7.06 25.59 9.19
CA GLY A 93 -7.47 24.48 8.33
C GLY A 93 -7.63 23.12 9.04
N PRO A 94 -7.89 22.05 8.31
CA PRO A 94 -8.02 20.71 8.86
C PRO A 94 -6.68 20.28 9.45
N MET A 95 -6.69 19.99 10.76
CA MET A 95 -5.46 19.71 11.50
C MET A 95 -5.07 18.23 11.40
N PHE A 96 -6.07 17.38 11.39
CA PHE A 96 -5.91 15.94 11.40
C PHE A 96 -6.97 15.24 10.58
N GLN A 97 -6.58 14.17 9.91
CA GLN A 97 -7.49 13.25 9.24
C GLN A 97 -7.45 11.86 9.87
N SER A 98 -8.49 11.08 9.67
CA SER A 98 -8.47 9.66 10.00
C SER A 98 -7.36 8.96 9.21
N TRP A 99 -6.56 8.11 9.87
CA TRP A 99 -5.58 7.27 9.18
C TRP A 99 -6.24 6.38 8.13
N ILE A 100 -7.49 5.93 8.37
CA ILE A 100 -8.28 5.15 7.41
C ILE A 100 -8.52 5.97 6.15
N SER A 101 -8.92 7.25 6.28
CA SER A 101 -9.13 8.14 5.12
C SER A 101 -7.84 8.36 4.35
N CYS A 102 -6.73 8.61 5.05
CA CYS A 102 -5.43 8.78 4.43
C CYS A 102 -4.99 7.51 3.67
N CYS A 103 -5.06 6.35 4.31
CA CYS A 103 -4.71 5.08 3.67
C CYS A 103 -5.66 4.73 2.51
N SER A 104 -6.97 5.01 2.66
CA SER A 104 -7.94 4.78 1.59
C SER A 104 -7.59 5.59 0.35
N GLN A 105 -7.36 6.88 0.50
CA GLN A 105 -7.09 7.77 -0.63
C GLN A 105 -5.74 7.50 -1.29
N ASN A 106 -4.72 7.19 -0.50
CA ASN A 106 -3.35 7.18 -0.98
C ASN A 106 -2.77 5.78 -1.22
N ILE A 107 -3.40 4.73 -0.70
CA ILE A 107 -2.91 3.35 -0.82
C ILE A 107 -3.99 2.43 -1.38
N TRP A 108 -5.15 2.30 -0.69
CA TRP A 108 -6.09 1.23 -1.02
C TRP A 108 -6.88 1.50 -2.30
N THR A 109 -7.40 2.71 -2.48
CA THR A 109 -8.14 3.06 -3.70
C THR A 109 -7.24 3.01 -4.94
N PRO A 110 -6.05 3.65 -4.97
CA PRO A 110 -5.17 3.52 -6.13
C PRO A 110 -4.75 2.07 -6.42
N LEU A 111 -4.47 1.29 -5.39
CA LEU A 111 -4.12 -0.12 -5.53
C LEU A 111 -5.27 -0.93 -6.14
N ASN A 112 -6.49 -0.79 -5.59
CA ASN A 112 -7.66 -1.52 -6.08
C ASN A 112 -8.00 -1.12 -7.52
N THR A 113 -7.92 0.17 -7.86
CA THR A 113 -8.10 0.63 -9.24
C THR A 113 -7.14 -0.07 -10.19
N ALA A 114 -5.84 -0.09 -9.86
CA ALA A 114 -4.84 -0.76 -10.68
C ALA A 114 -5.09 -2.28 -10.81
N ILE A 115 -5.50 -2.95 -9.73
CA ILE A 115 -5.85 -4.37 -9.74
C ILE A 115 -7.00 -4.64 -10.73
N HIS A 116 -8.05 -3.82 -10.71
CA HIS A 116 -9.18 -3.96 -11.63
C HIS A 116 -8.80 -3.63 -13.08
N GLU A 117 -8.02 -2.59 -13.31
CA GLU A 117 -7.54 -2.21 -14.65
C GLU A 117 -6.63 -3.28 -15.28
N LEU A 118 -5.83 -3.98 -14.47
CA LEU A 118 -5.00 -5.10 -14.92
C LEU A 118 -5.81 -6.38 -15.19
N GLY A 119 -7.07 -6.44 -14.75
CA GLY A 119 -7.95 -7.59 -14.94
C GLY A 119 -7.50 -8.85 -14.21
N VAL A 120 -6.76 -8.71 -13.11
CA VAL A 120 -6.31 -9.86 -12.31
C VAL A 120 -7.44 -10.40 -11.43
N THR A 121 -7.41 -11.71 -11.19
CA THR A 121 -8.40 -12.41 -10.36
C THR A 121 -7.82 -12.90 -9.03
N LYS A 122 -6.50 -12.79 -8.86
CA LYS A 122 -5.79 -13.16 -7.62
C LYS A 122 -4.84 -12.08 -7.17
N VAL A 123 -4.83 -11.81 -5.86
CA VAL A 123 -3.92 -10.83 -5.25
C VAL A 123 -3.18 -11.44 -4.08
N ILE A 124 -1.85 -11.50 -4.19
CA ILE A 124 -0.95 -11.98 -3.14
C ILE A 124 -0.59 -10.81 -2.24
N LYS A 125 -0.77 -10.97 -0.93
CA LYS A 125 -0.45 -9.98 0.10
C LYS A 125 0.44 -10.58 1.17
N GLY A 126 1.43 -9.81 1.63
CA GLY A 126 2.30 -10.20 2.74
C GLY A 126 1.72 -9.93 4.13
N GLN A 127 0.41 -9.74 4.24
CA GLN A 127 -0.28 -9.56 5.51
C GLN A 127 -0.47 -10.90 6.21
N LYS A 128 -0.50 -10.86 7.55
CA LYS A 128 -0.68 -12.02 8.42
C LYS A 128 -1.81 -11.77 9.40
N ILE A 129 -2.46 -12.82 9.89
CA ILE A 129 -3.45 -12.75 10.97
C ILE A 129 -2.87 -12.03 12.20
N ALA A 130 -1.60 -12.26 12.51
CA ALA A 130 -0.88 -11.62 13.60
C ALA A 130 -0.76 -10.09 13.48
N ASP A 131 -0.94 -9.52 12.28
CA ASP A 131 -0.93 -8.06 12.07
C ASP A 131 -2.23 -7.38 12.57
N GLY A 132 -3.19 -8.16 13.05
CA GLY A 132 -4.42 -7.71 13.67
C GLY A 132 -5.44 -7.13 12.66
N LEU A 133 -6.26 -6.19 13.14
CA LEU A 133 -7.37 -5.61 12.37
C LEU A 133 -6.94 -4.73 11.17
N LYS A 134 -5.67 -4.59 10.89
CA LYS A 134 -5.15 -3.78 9.77
C LYS A 134 -5.49 -4.37 8.40
N SER A 135 -5.84 -5.65 8.34
CA SER A 135 -6.35 -6.27 7.13
C SER A 135 -7.73 -6.88 7.36
N LEU A 136 -8.69 -6.45 6.57
CA LEU A 136 -10.02 -7.07 6.53
C LEU A 136 -10.04 -8.34 5.66
N SER A 137 -9.04 -8.53 4.79
CA SER A 137 -8.92 -9.71 3.94
C SER A 137 -8.27 -10.87 4.69
N ARG A 138 -8.67 -12.09 4.34
CA ARG A 138 -8.12 -13.35 4.83
C ARG A 138 -7.69 -14.21 3.64
N ASP A 139 -6.81 -15.16 3.89
CA ASP A 139 -6.43 -16.15 2.87
C ASP A 139 -7.66 -16.87 2.30
N GLY A 140 -7.71 -17.00 0.97
CA GLY A 140 -8.84 -17.58 0.24
C GLY A 140 -10.11 -16.73 0.18
N MET A 141 -10.15 -15.54 0.79
CA MET A 141 -11.30 -14.65 0.72
C MET A 141 -11.44 -14.03 -0.68
N VAL A 142 -12.66 -14.05 -1.22
CA VAL A 142 -12.98 -13.41 -2.50
C VAL A 142 -13.77 -12.13 -2.25
N VAL A 143 -13.26 -11.03 -2.78
CA VAL A 143 -13.91 -9.71 -2.74
C VAL A 143 -13.94 -9.15 -4.15
N ASP A 144 -15.11 -8.75 -4.62
CA ASP A 144 -15.33 -8.21 -5.98
C ASP A 144 -14.74 -9.10 -7.10
N GLY A 145 -14.83 -10.42 -6.91
CA GLY A 145 -14.30 -11.41 -7.87
C GLY A 145 -12.79 -11.63 -7.79
N ILE A 146 -12.10 -11.01 -6.84
CA ILE A 146 -10.64 -11.13 -6.64
C ILE A 146 -10.36 -11.98 -5.41
N GLU A 147 -9.64 -13.07 -5.60
CA GLU A 147 -9.17 -13.97 -4.53
C GLU A 147 -7.95 -13.35 -3.82
N CYS A 148 -8.01 -13.26 -2.51
CA CYS A 148 -6.88 -12.84 -1.67
C CYS A 148 -6.05 -14.06 -1.27
N VAL A 149 -4.74 -14.01 -1.51
CA VAL A 149 -3.78 -15.07 -1.15
C VAL A 149 -2.78 -14.50 -0.14
N GLN A 150 -2.70 -15.11 1.04
CA GLN A 150 -1.81 -14.69 2.13
C GLN A 150 -0.85 -15.84 2.51
N PRO A 151 0.24 -16.02 1.77
CA PRO A 151 1.10 -17.21 1.90
C PRO A 151 1.95 -17.22 3.19
N LEU A 152 1.86 -16.19 4.02
CA LEU A 152 2.58 -16.07 5.29
C LEU A 152 1.68 -16.35 6.52
N ASP A 153 0.39 -16.62 6.31
CA ASP A 153 -0.56 -17.02 7.37
C ASP A 153 -0.43 -18.50 7.74
#